data_8e07f7a7607e1c3409c3b04c12f57d3c
#
_entry.id   8e07f7a7607e1c3409c3b04c12f57d3c
#
_cell.length_a   1.000
_cell.length_b   1.000
_cell.length_c   1.000
_cell.angle_alpha   90.00
_cell.angle_beta   90.00
_cell.angle_gamma   90.00
#
_symmetry.space_group_name_H-M   'P 1'
#
loop_
_entity.id
_entity.type
_entity.pdbx_description
1 polymer ?
#
loop_
_entity_poly.entity_id
_entity_poly.type
_entity_poly.pdbx_seq_one_letter_code
_entity_poly.pdbx_strand_id
1 'polypeptide(L)'
;AKPQVQVRDIKAIPDYDASYTDASLNISADVRNLSTKAAKGYTISYSLYENKLYSDDNTLVPGVTATATVGEVGKNGELTATTTLLAGNKVKPWSAEAPHRYTLVGELKDKKGNVVETFSTIVGFRKVEIKETAAKDDEFVLAGRYYYLNGKTIKMKGVNRHENNPSTGHYVTREQMEKEVFLMKRGNINHVRDCHYPDAPYWYYLCDKYGIYLEDEANIESHQYYYGQASLSHVPEFKNAHVARNMEMVHATVNHPSVVIWSLGNEAGPGKNFVECYNAIKAYDTSRPVQYERNNEIVDMGSNQYPSIVQTQDIASGTNPYYKYPFHISEYAHSMGNAIGNLVDYWDAIESTNFIMGGAIWDWVDQAIYGYDAKTGERFWGYGGDFGDDNKPNDGMFCMNGVMRPDLTPKAQYFEVKKVYQNVGVKAVDLKKGQIEIFNKNYFEPLRYQIVW
;
A
#
# COMPACT_ATOMS: atom_id res chain seq x y z
N ALA A 1 -16.89 19.01 20.81
CA ALA A 1 -16.97 20.31 20.10
C ALA A 1 -15.56 20.72 19.69
N LYS A 2 -15.39 21.34 18.52
CA LYS A 2 -14.11 21.90 18.07
C LYS A 2 -14.08 23.42 18.26
N PRO A 3 -12.89 24.04 18.40
CA PRO A 3 -12.78 25.50 18.47
C PRO A 3 -13.17 26.16 17.13
N GLN A 4 -13.46 27.45 17.15
CA GLN A 4 -13.82 28.21 15.94
C GLN A 4 -12.62 28.35 14.98
N VAL A 5 -11.40 28.48 15.53
CA VAL A 5 -10.16 28.36 14.76
C VAL A 5 -9.59 27.01 15.07
N GLN A 6 -9.50 26.16 14.05
CA GLN A 6 -9.18 24.73 14.19
C GLN A 6 -8.32 24.23 13.05
N VAL A 7 -7.60 23.14 13.27
CA VAL A 7 -6.94 22.39 12.22
C VAL A 7 -7.98 21.49 11.54
N ARG A 8 -8.17 21.68 10.23
CA ARG A 8 -9.09 20.88 9.41
C ARG A 8 -8.42 19.60 8.95
N ASP A 9 -7.18 19.72 8.49
CA ASP A 9 -6.44 18.62 7.90
C ASP A 9 -4.94 18.79 8.13
N ILE A 10 -4.20 17.67 8.06
CA ILE A 10 -2.75 17.63 8.18
C ILE A 10 -2.15 16.66 7.16
N LYS A 11 -1.10 17.08 6.47
CA LYS A 11 -0.26 16.26 5.62
C LYS A 11 1.18 16.29 6.15
N ALA A 12 1.76 15.10 6.40
CA ALA A 12 3.08 14.93 6.97
C ALA A 12 3.89 13.94 6.11
N ILE A 13 4.75 14.47 5.25
CA ILE A 13 5.54 13.70 4.28
C ILE A 13 6.97 13.53 4.79
N PRO A 14 7.41 12.29 5.08
CA PRO A 14 8.77 12.00 5.47
C PRO A 14 9.73 12.07 4.29
N ASP A 15 10.97 12.41 4.58
CA ASP A 15 12.07 12.34 3.63
C ASP A 15 13.38 12.00 4.36
N TYR A 16 14.35 11.49 3.62
CA TYR A 16 15.73 11.28 4.03
C TYR A 16 16.66 12.02 3.11
N ASP A 17 17.81 12.42 3.63
CA ASP A 17 18.93 12.92 2.84
C ASP A 17 19.45 11.88 1.84
N ALA A 18 20.42 12.25 1.01
CA ALA A 18 20.98 11.35 -0.01
C ALA A 18 21.73 10.15 0.58
N SER A 19 22.16 10.23 1.83
CA SER A 19 22.85 9.15 2.56
C SER A 19 21.89 8.24 3.34
N TYR A 20 20.59 8.54 3.35
CA TYR A 20 19.55 7.86 4.16
C TYR A 20 19.83 7.86 5.67
N THR A 21 20.52 8.91 6.15
CA THR A 21 20.92 9.04 7.55
C THR A 21 20.08 10.07 8.28
N ASP A 22 19.88 11.24 7.69
CA ASP A 22 19.17 12.35 8.31
C ASP A 22 17.75 12.44 7.78
N ALA A 23 16.79 12.24 8.69
CA ALA A 23 15.37 12.26 8.40
C ALA A 23 14.75 13.63 8.66
N SER A 24 13.77 13.96 7.85
CA SER A 24 12.90 15.13 8.02
C SER A 24 11.44 14.77 7.80
N LEU A 25 10.55 15.64 8.29
CA LEU A 25 9.11 15.53 8.07
C LEU A 25 8.58 16.88 7.57
N ASN A 26 8.11 16.94 6.34
CA ASN A 26 7.49 18.13 5.77
C ASN A 26 6.01 18.13 6.15
N ILE A 27 5.60 19.13 6.93
CA ILE A 27 4.27 19.21 7.53
C ILE A 27 3.51 20.38 6.91
N SER A 28 2.29 20.12 6.45
CA SER A 28 1.30 21.13 6.07
C SER A 28 0.05 20.92 6.91
N ALA A 29 -0.47 21.97 7.50
CA ALA A 29 -1.72 21.94 8.26
C ALA A 29 -2.70 22.98 7.73
N ASP A 30 -3.89 22.57 7.37
CA ASP A 30 -4.96 23.46 6.94
C ASP A 30 -5.71 23.98 8.14
N VAL A 31 -5.55 25.28 8.42
CA VAL A 31 -6.21 25.97 9.53
C VAL A 31 -7.45 26.68 9.02
N ARG A 32 -8.60 26.33 9.59
CA ARG A 32 -9.91 26.90 9.25
C ARG A 32 -10.38 27.83 10.34
N ASN A 33 -10.89 28.98 9.96
CA ASN A 33 -11.52 29.95 10.85
C ASN A 33 -13.03 30.03 10.60
N LEU A 34 -13.83 29.50 11.50
CA LEU A 34 -15.30 29.53 11.45
C LEU A 34 -15.90 30.73 12.18
N SER A 35 -15.05 31.66 12.67
CA SER A 35 -15.52 32.87 13.38
C SER A 35 -15.92 34.01 12.42
N THR A 36 -16.59 35.01 12.95
CA THR A 36 -17.01 36.18 12.20
C THR A 36 -15.91 37.24 12.04
N LYS A 37 -14.71 37.01 12.60
CA LYS A 37 -13.55 37.90 12.55
C LYS A 37 -12.33 37.17 12.02
N ALA A 38 -11.38 37.91 11.44
CA ALA A 38 -10.10 37.34 11.07
C ALA A 38 -9.31 36.84 12.30
N ALA A 39 -8.68 35.67 12.18
CA ALA A 39 -7.82 35.09 13.20
C ALA A 39 -6.35 35.41 12.88
N LYS A 40 -5.60 35.91 13.87
CA LYS A 40 -4.21 36.34 13.73
C LYS A 40 -3.36 35.86 14.91
N GLY A 41 -2.07 35.65 14.64
CA GLY A 41 -1.07 35.34 15.68
C GLY A 41 -1.17 33.94 16.24
N TYR A 42 -1.74 33.00 15.49
CA TYR A 42 -1.75 31.59 15.84
C TYR A 42 -0.42 30.91 15.43
N THR A 43 -0.05 29.91 16.17
CA THR A 43 1.09 29.01 15.87
C THR A 43 0.70 27.56 16.08
N ILE A 44 1.38 26.62 15.40
CA ILE A 44 1.24 25.20 15.68
C ILE A 44 2.61 24.68 16.13
N SER A 45 2.68 24.16 17.35
CA SER A 45 3.88 23.50 17.87
C SER A 45 3.76 22.00 17.67
N TYR A 46 4.81 21.38 17.13
CA TYR A 46 4.86 19.94 16.88
C TYR A 46 5.89 19.26 17.79
N SER A 47 5.52 18.08 18.29
CA SER A 47 6.39 17.17 19.05
C SER A 47 6.25 15.77 18.52
N LEU A 48 7.35 15.00 18.53
CA LEU A 48 7.39 13.64 18.00
C LEU A 48 7.55 12.63 19.14
N TYR A 49 6.76 11.56 19.09
CA TYR A 49 6.84 10.45 20.05
C TYR A 49 7.14 9.15 19.31
N GLU A 50 8.17 8.39 19.73
CA GLU A 50 8.46 7.05 19.20
C GLU A 50 7.45 6.05 19.75
N ASN A 51 6.75 5.34 18.88
CA ASN A 51 5.90 4.21 19.25
C ASN A 51 6.77 2.97 19.44
N LYS A 52 6.54 2.24 20.53
CA LYS A 52 7.18 0.93 20.74
C LYS A 52 6.76 -0.01 19.60
N LEU A 53 7.72 -0.77 19.08
CA LEU A 53 7.47 -1.67 17.95
C LEU A 53 6.30 -2.63 18.26
N TYR A 54 5.34 -2.72 17.32
CA TYR A 54 4.09 -3.47 17.43
C TYR A 54 3.14 -3.05 18.58
N SER A 55 3.40 -1.91 19.23
CA SER A 55 2.58 -1.35 20.32
C SER A 55 2.17 0.09 20.02
N ASP A 56 1.20 0.61 20.77
CA ASP A 56 0.81 2.01 20.75
C ASP A 56 1.40 2.80 21.92
N ASP A 57 2.12 2.12 22.83
CA ASP A 57 2.93 2.79 23.85
C ASP A 57 3.96 3.69 23.17
N ASN A 58 4.06 4.92 23.61
CA ASN A 58 4.96 5.89 23.00
C ASN A 58 5.78 6.67 24.02
N THR A 59 6.90 7.21 23.57
CA THR A 59 7.83 8.00 24.36
C THR A 59 8.30 9.21 23.56
N LEU A 60 8.35 10.38 24.18
CA LEU A 60 8.83 11.61 23.54
C LEU A 60 10.23 11.42 22.97
N VAL A 61 10.45 11.83 21.71
CA VAL A 61 11.77 11.90 21.09
C VAL A 61 12.41 13.24 21.46
N PRO A 62 13.44 13.26 22.33
CA PRO A 62 13.97 14.51 22.87
C PRO A 62 14.56 15.44 21.80
N GLY A 63 14.14 16.70 21.81
CA GLY A 63 14.67 17.74 20.93
C GLY A 63 14.28 17.57 19.44
N VAL A 64 13.23 16.78 19.16
CA VAL A 64 12.61 16.72 17.81
C VAL A 64 11.29 17.46 17.86
N THR A 65 11.34 18.74 17.53
CA THR A 65 10.21 19.66 17.56
C THR A 65 10.24 20.60 16.36
N ALA A 66 9.09 21.16 15.99
CA ALA A 66 8.97 22.21 15.00
C ALA A 66 7.85 23.18 15.37
N THR A 67 7.85 24.35 14.78
CA THR A 67 6.75 25.32 14.92
C THR A 67 6.40 25.90 13.56
N ALA A 68 5.11 25.89 13.24
CA ALA A 68 4.57 26.59 12.08
C ALA A 68 3.88 27.88 12.54
N THR A 69 4.16 28.98 11.86
CA THR A 69 3.41 30.22 12.03
C THR A 69 2.17 30.18 11.16
N VAL A 70 1.00 30.40 11.75
CA VAL A 70 -0.25 30.51 11.01
C VAL A 70 -0.43 31.98 10.61
N GLY A 71 -0.52 32.26 9.32
CA GLY A 71 -0.82 33.58 8.80
C GLY A 71 -2.21 34.06 9.22
N GLU A 72 -2.61 35.21 8.73
CA GLU A 72 -3.96 35.72 8.96
C GLU A 72 -4.99 34.87 8.23
N VAL A 73 -5.87 34.19 8.97
CA VAL A 73 -6.99 33.41 8.41
C VAL A 73 -8.24 34.30 8.43
N GLY A 74 -8.72 34.66 7.23
CA GLY A 74 -9.89 35.53 7.08
C GLY A 74 -11.15 34.91 7.73
N LYS A 75 -12.19 35.75 7.89
CA LYS A 75 -13.52 35.32 8.34
C LYS A 75 -14.03 34.17 7.44
N ASN A 76 -14.47 33.08 8.06
CA ASN A 76 -14.92 31.87 7.34
C ASN A 76 -13.91 31.37 6.29
N GLY A 77 -12.62 31.65 6.48
CA GLY A 77 -11.52 31.30 5.57
C GLY A 77 -10.72 30.10 6.03
N GLU A 78 -9.78 29.74 5.18
CA GLU A 78 -8.84 28.66 5.41
C GLU A 78 -7.45 29.05 4.91
N LEU A 79 -6.41 28.60 5.57
CA LEU A 79 -5.00 28.83 5.20
C LEU A 79 -4.16 27.63 5.57
N THR A 80 -3.26 27.23 4.67
CA THR A 80 -2.28 26.18 4.95
C THR A 80 -1.04 26.78 5.64
N ALA A 81 -0.69 26.27 6.81
CA ALA A 81 0.55 26.57 7.52
C ALA A 81 1.54 25.44 7.33
N THR A 82 2.78 25.75 6.96
CA THR A 82 3.82 24.76 6.65
C THR A 82 5.03 24.89 7.56
N THR A 83 5.69 23.76 7.83
CA THR A 83 6.99 23.71 8.50
C THR A 83 7.70 22.41 8.17
N THR A 84 9.02 22.35 8.43
CA THR A 84 9.79 21.10 8.38
C THR A 84 10.27 20.76 9.78
N LEU A 85 9.95 19.54 10.24
CA LEU A 85 10.50 18.97 11.47
C LEU A 85 11.76 18.20 11.11
N LEU A 86 12.90 18.64 11.63
CA LEU A 86 14.19 17.98 11.42
C LEU A 86 14.39 16.93 12.50
N ALA A 87 14.32 15.66 12.11
CA ALA A 87 14.52 14.52 13.04
C ALA A 87 15.99 14.06 13.07
N GLY A 88 16.76 14.34 12.00
CA GLY A 88 18.14 13.88 11.88
C GLY A 88 18.21 12.36 12.02
N ASN A 89 19.26 11.87 12.68
CA ASN A 89 19.48 10.45 12.95
C ASN A 89 18.79 9.93 14.24
N LYS A 90 17.86 10.70 14.81
CA LYS A 90 17.14 10.34 16.04
C LYS A 90 15.96 9.41 15.82
N VAL A 91 15.63 9.12 14.56
CA VAL A 91 14.51 8.26 14.17
C VAL A 91 14.99 7.07 13.36
N LYS A 92 14.22 6.00 13.43
CA LYS A 92 14.49 4.75 12.69
C LYS A 92 13.58 4.69 11.47
N PRO A 93 14.07 4.15 10.34
CA PRO A 93 13.25 4.03 9.14
C PRO A 93 12.12 3.01 9.33
N TRP A 94 10.98 3.29 8.70
CA TRP A 94 9.87 2.37 8.59
C TRP A 94 10.07 1.45 7.37
N SER A 95 9.86 0.14 7.58
CA SER A 95 9.79 -0.87 6.51
C SER A 95 8.83 -1.98 6.93
N ALA A 96 8.45 -2.88 5.99
CA ALA A 96 7.64 -4.05 6.32
C ALA A 96 8.37 -5.05 7.25
N GLU A 97 9.70 -4.98 7.33
CA GLU A 97 10.52 -5.82 8.21
C GLU A 97 10.68 -5.21 9.61
N ALA A 98 10.76 -3.87 9.69
CA ALA A 98 10.89 -3.11 10.93
C ALA A 98 9.98 -1.87 10.88
N PRO A 99 8.68 -2.01 11.22
CA PRO A 99 7.69 -0.95 11.07
C PRO A 99 7.75 0.08 12.22
N HIS A 100 8.84 0.84 12.27
CA HIS A 100 9.03 1.90 13.27
C HIS A 100 8.08 3.06 12.99
N ARG A 101 7.11 3.26 13.90
CA ARG A 101 6.12 4.33 13.82
C ARG A 101 6.40 5.42 14.85
N TYR A 102 5.89 6.59 14.55
CA TYR A 102 5.93 7.74 15.44
C TYR A 102 4.54 8.38 15.50
N THR A 103 4.21 8.97 16.65
CA THR A 103 3.04 9.83 16.81
C THR A 103 3.52 11.28 16.73
N LEU A 104 3.09 11.99 15.71
CA LEU A 104 3.26 13.43 15.59
C LEU A 104 2.10 14.09 16.33
N VAL A 105 2.41 14.86 17.37
CA VAL A 105 1.43 15.66 18.14
C VAL A 105 1.57 17.12 17.76
N GLY A 106 0.46 17.76 17.38
CA GLY A 106 0.37 19.17 17.08
C GLY A 106 -0.50 19.90 18.09
N GLU A 107 -0.07 21.08 18.54
CA GLU A 107 -0.82 21.99 19.41
C GLU A 107 -1.03 23.33 18.70
N LEU A 108 -2.29 23.63 18.33
CA LEU A 108 -2.66 24.95 17.84
C LEU A 108 -2.75 25.90 19.03
N LYS A 109 -1.97 26.99 18.99
CA LYS A 109 -1.90 27.99 20.06
C LYS A 109 -2.40 29.35 19.56
N ASP A 110 -3.12 30.07 20.43
CA ASP A 110 -3.53 31.44 20.20
C ASP A 110 -2.37 32.43 20.35
N LYS A 111 -2.60 33.70 20.06
CA LYS A 111 -1.61 34.78 20.18
C LYS A 111 -1.04 34.99 21.59
N LYS A 112 -1.66 34.40 22.62
CA LYS A 112 -1.21 34.45 24.01
C LYS A 112 -0.41 33.20 24.41
N GLY A 113 -0.31 32.25 23.50
CA GLY A 113 0.35 30.96 23.74
C GLY A 113 -0.54 29.89 24.37
N ASN A 114 -1.86 30.18 24.56
CA ASN A 114 -2.79 29.18 25.08
C ASN A 114 -3.07 28.09 24.00
N VAL A 115 -3.01 26.82 24.39
CA VAL A 115 -3.42 25.72 23.53
C VAL A 115 -4.93 25.77 23.34
N VAL A 116 -5.37 25.85 22.08
CA VAL A 116 -6.79 25.89 21.71
C VAL A 116 -7.26 24.58 21.10
N GLU A 117 -6.35 23.80 20.52
CA GLU A 117 -6.61 22.46 19.97
C GLU A 117 -5.34 21.60 20.03
N THR A 118 -5.50 20.33 20.37
CA THR A 118 -4.44 19.30 20.25
C THR A 118 -4.93 18.24 19.29
N PHE A 119 -4.05 17.82 18.38
CA PHE A 119 -4.32 16.76 17.40
C PHE A 119 -3.09 15.89 17.21
N SER A 120 -3.27 14.72 16.62
CA SER A 120 -2.16 13.83 16.33
C SER A 120 -2.40 13.02 15.07
N THR A 121 -1.31 12.57 14.46
CA THR A 121 -1.31 11.57 13.37
C THR A 121 -0.14 10.61 13.54
N ILE A 122 -0.30 9.39 13.05
CA ILE A 122 0.79 8.42 12.96
C ILE A 122 1.62 8.74 11.73
N VAL A 123 2.94 8.66 11.87
CA VAL A 123 3.90 8.80 10.78
C VAL A 123 4.97 7.71 10.86
N GLY A 124 5.61 7.41 9.74
CA GLY A 124 6.79 6.56 9.67
C GLY A 124 7.79 7.17 8.70
N PHE A 125 9.05 7.25 9.11
CA PHE A 125 10.09 7.84 8.28
C PHE A 125 10.54 6.84 7.23
N ARG A 126 10.30 7.16 5.97
CA ARG A 126 10.75 6.37 4.81
C ARG A 126 10.91 7.26 3.59
N LYS A 127 11.69 6.76 2.64
CA LYS A 127 11.84 7.38 1.32
C LYS A 127 11.58 6.35 0.25
N VAL A 128 10.66 6.66 -0.67
CA VAL A 128 10.37 5.87 -1.87
C VAL A 128 10.90 6.61 -3.07
N GLU A 129 11.63 5.92 -3.94
CA GLU A 129 12.25 6.51 -5.12
C GLU A 129 12.21 5.55 -6.30
N ILE A 130 12.12 6.08 -7.49
CA ILE A 130 12.46 5.38 -8.73
C ILE A 130 13.70 6.04 -9.30
N LYS A 131 14.79 5.28 -9.48
CA LYS A 131 16.08 5.80 -9.90
C LYS A 131 16.67 5.05 -11.07
N GLU A 132 17.33 5.78 -11.97
CA GLU A 132 18.27 5.20 -12.93
C GLU A 132 19.48 4.67 -12.18
N THR A 133 19.84 3.43 -12.41
CA THR A 133 20.90 2.71 -11.70
C THR A 133 21.90 2.17 -12.71
N ALA A 134 23.18 2.47 -12.49
CA ALA A 134 24.23 1.92 -13.33
C ALA A 134 24.48 0.43 -12.98
N ALA A 135 24.92 -0.36 -13.96
CA ALA A 135 25.16 -1.79 -13.76
C ALA A 135 26.13 -2.11 -12.60
N LYS A 136 27.13 -1.25 -12.36
CA LYS A 136 28.09 -1.42 -11.26
C LYS A 136 27.48 -1.25 -9.86
N ASP A 137 26.30 -0.62 -9.78
CA ASP A 137 25.60 -0.29 -8.53
C ASP A 137 24.40 -1.24 -8.28
N ASP A 138 24.21 -2.22 -9.16
CA ASP A 138 23.17 -3.23 -9.09
C ASP A 138 23.74 -4.62 -8.76
N GLU A 139 23.09 -5.38 -7.89
CA GLU A 139 23.55 -6.70 -7.47
C GLU A 139 23.56 -7.74 -8.60
N PHE A 140 22.72 -7.56 -9.63
CA PHE A 140 22.66 -8.39 -10.82
C PHE A 140 23.53 -7.87 -11.97
N VAL A 141 24.27 -6.77 -11.75
CA VAL A 141 25.12 -6.10 -12.75
C VAL A 141 24.32 -5.67 -13.99
N LEU A 142 23.08 -5.24 -13.79
CA LEU A 142 22.18 -4.74 -14.83
C LEU A 142 21.95 -3.25 -14.66
N ALA A 143 22.09 -2.47 -15.74
CA ALA A 143 21.72 -1.05 -15.73
C ALA A 143 20.21 -0.92 -15.97
N GLY A 144 19.53 -0.08 -15.19
CA GLY A 144 18.11 0.10 -15.36
C GLY A 144 17.45 1.07 -14.40
N ARG A 145 16.14 1.17 -14.51
CA ARG A 145 15.31 2.02 -13.68
C ARG A 145 14.58 1.16 -12.65
N TYR A 146 14.91 1.34 -11.38
CA TYR A 146 14.45 0.47 -10.29
C TYR A 146 13.71 1.23 -9.20
N TYR A 147 12.86 0.50 -8.49
CA TYR A 147 12.15 0.97 -7.30
C TYR A 147 13.04 0.79 -6.06
N TYR A 148 13.13 1.85 -5.26
CA TYR A 148 13.87 1.86 -4.01
C TYR A 148 12.99 2.25 -2.83
N LEU A 149 13.17 1.55 -1.72
CA LEU A 149 12.68 1.94 -0.41
C LEU A 149 13.89 2.12 0.53
N ASN A 150 14.02 3.30 1.14
CA ASN A 150 15.13 3.60 2.05
C ASN A 150 16.51 3.23 1.46
N GLY A 151 16.71 3.49 0.19
CA GLY A 151 17.95 3.24 -0.52
C GLY A 151 18.22 1.82 -0.96
N LYS A 152 17.27 0.89 -0.77
CA LYS A 152 17.41 -0.51 -1.22
C LYS A 152 16.30 -0.88 -2.19
N THR A 153 16.65 -1.66 -3.21
CA THR A 153 15.67 -2.39 -4.02
C THR A 153 15.00 -3.45 -3.16
N ILE A 154 13.69 -3.63 -3.30
CA ILE A 154 12.93 -4.60 -2.52
C ILE A 154 12.03 -5.46 -3.41
N LYS A 155 11.59 -6.60 -2.88
CA LYS A 155 10.55 -7.43 -3.50
C LYS A 155 9.24 -7.35 -2.73
N MET A 156 8.17 -7.03 -3.44
CA MET A 156 6.81 -7.00 -2.95
C MET A 156 6.13 -8.35 -3.14
N LYS A 157 5.99 -9.10 -2.06
CA LYS A 157 5.42 -10.45 -1.96
C LYS A 157 3.95 -10.31 -1.63
N GLY A 158 3.12 -10.07 -2.65
CA GLY A 158 1.80 -9.52 -2.48
C GLY A 158 0.63 -10.47 -2.69
N VAL A 159 -0.50 -10.03 -2.19
CA VAL A 159 -1.85 -10.53 -2.50
C VAL A 159 -2.78 -9.34 -2.76
N ASN A 160 -3.79 -9.55 -3.60
CA ASN A 160 -4.92 -8.63 -3.72
C ASN A 160 -5.90 -8.89 -2.58
N ARG A 161 -6.47 -7.85 -2.01
CA ARG A 161 -7.41 -7.96 -0.89
C ARG A 161 -8.71 -7.24 -1.18
N HIS A 162 -9.80 -8.01 -1.23
CA HIS A 162 -11.15 -7.47 -1.08
C HIS A 162 -11.58 -7.48 0.38
N GLU A 163 -12.34 -6.48 0.81
CA GLU A 163 -13.05 -6.53 2.09
C GLU A 163 -14.21 -7.52 1.97
N ASN A 164 -14.04 -8.73 2.51
CA ASN A 164 -15.05 -9.77 2.52
C ASN A 164 -15.15 -10.48 3.86
N ASN A 165 -16.38 -10.61 4.35
CA ASN A 165 -16.71 -11.39 5.53
C ASN A 165 -17.93 -12.28 5.21
N PRO A 166 -17.87 -13.58 5.50
CA PRO A 166 -18.94 -14.50 5.11
C PRO A 166 -20.28 -14.24 5.81
N SER A 167 -20.29 -13.48 6.91
CA SER A 167 -21.52 -13.14 7.65
C SER A 167 -22.08 -11.76 7.30
N THR A 168 -21.22 -10.82 6.90
CA THR A 168 -21.55 -9.38 6.80
C THR A 168 -21.27 -8.77 5.44
N GLY A 169 -20.79 -9.58 4.47
CA GLY A 169 -20.44 -9.12 3.13
C GLY A 169 -19.21 -8.21 3.15
N HIS A 170 -19.33 -6.99 2.63
CA HIS A 170 -18.23 -6.03 2.58
C HIS A 170 -17.92 -5.31 3.90
N TYR A 171 -18.66 -5.56 4.96
CA TYR A 171 -18.31 -5.07 6.29
C TYR A 171 -17.37 -6.04 6.99
N VAL A 172 -16.11 -5.64 7.20
CA VAL A 172 -15.09 -6.43 7.88
C VAL A 172 -14.85 -5.88 9.28
N THR A 173 -14.87 -6.76 10.30
CA THR A 173 -14.65 -6.36 11.68
C THR A 173 -13.15 -6.11 11.95
N ARG A 174 -12.85 -5.37 13.03
CA ARG A 174 -11.46 -5.15 13.47
C ARG A 174 -10.74 -6.45 13.77
N GLU A 175 -11.42 -7.37 14.45
CA GLU A 175 -10.88 -8.68 14.84
C GLU A 175 -10.51 -9.51 13.60
N GLN A 176 -11.32 -9.43 12.54
CA GLN A 176 -11.00 -10.09 11.28
C GLN A 176 -9.78 -9.46 10.61
N MET A 177 -9.72 -8.13 10.48
CA MET A 177 -8.57 -7.43 9.90
C MET A 177 -7.26 -7.76 10.65
N GLU A 178 -7.30 -7.82 12.00
CA GLU A 178 -6.16 -8.26 12.81
C GLU A 178 -5.75 -9.70 12.48
N LYS A 179 -6.71 -10.62 12.38
CA LYS A 179 -6.44 -12.01 11.99
C LYS A 179 -5.83 -12.10 10.59
N GLU A 180 -6.34 -11.32 9.64
CA GLU A 180 -5.81 -11.27 8.26
C GLU A 180 -4.34 -10.83 8.24
N VAL A 181 -4.01 -9.71 8.89
CA VAL A 181 -2.62 -9.23 8.95
C VAL A 181 -1.69 -10.28 9.57
N PHE A 182 -2.09 -10.94 10.67
CA PHE A 182 -1.28 -12.00 11.28
C PHE A 182 -1.09 -13.20 10.35
N LEU A 183 -2.13 -13.61 9.62
CA LEU A 183 -2.04 -14.70 8.66
C LEU A 183 -1.14 -14.33 7.47
N MET A 184 -1.25 -13.09 6.98
CA MET A 184 -0.36 -12.57 5.92
C MET A 184 1.11 -12.60 6.37
N LYS A 185 1.42 -12.06 7.55
CA LYS A 185 2.80 -12.11 8.11
C LYS A 185 3.29 -13.54 8.29
N ARG A 186 2.45 -14.47 8.75
CA ARG A 186 2.78 -15.90 8.87
C ARG A 186 2.94 -16.60 7.52
N GLY A 187 2.33 -16.05 6.48
CA GLY A 187 2.45 -16.48 5.07
C GLY A 187 3.63 -15.85 4.33
N ASN A 188 4.49 -15.07 5.01
CA ASN A 188 5.59 -14.31 4.43
C ASN A 188 5.14 -13.23 3.42
N ILE A 189 3.87 -12.85 3.45
CA ILE A 189 3.29 -11.76 2.64
C ILE A 189 3.72 -10.44 3.27
N ASN A 190 4.27 -9.53 2.46
CA ASN A 190 4.71 -8.20 2.89
C ASN A 190 4.04 -7.07 2.12
N HIS A 191 3.14 -7.39 1.18
CA HIS A 191 2.49 -6.44 0.30
C HIS A 191 1.02 -6.79 0.10
N VAL A 192 0.17 -5.76 0.01
CA VAL A 192 -1.24 -5.89 -0.35
C VAL A 192 -1.60 -4.80 -1.34
N ARG A 193 -2.33 -5.16 -2.39
CA ARG A 193 -3.08 -4.22 -3.21
C ARG A 193 -4.51 -4.19 -2.70
N ASP A 194 -4.96 -3.02 -2.26
CA ASP A 194 -6.32 -2.77 -1.77
C ASP A 194 -7.26 -2.69 -2.98
N CYS A 195 -7.65 -3.85 -3.48
CA CYS A 195 -8.43 -3.97 -4.73
C CYS A 195 -9.93 -3.92 -4.43
N HIS A 196 -10.77 -3.22 -5.18
CA HIS A 196 -10.46 -2.15 -6.14
C HIS A 196 -11.06 -0.85 -5.58
N TYR A 197 -10.73 -0.52 -4.35
CA TYR A 197 -11.22 0.63 -3.56
C TYR A 197 -10.37 0.80 -2.29
N PRO A 198 -10.33 2.01 -1.71
CA PRO A 198 -9.70 2.21 -0.40
C PRO A 198 -10.40 1.38 0.67
N ASP A 199 -9.61 0.68 1.48
CA ASP A 199 -10.07 -0.16 2.57
C ASP A 199 -10.51 0.66 3.81
N ALA A 200 -11.07 -0.01 4.83
CA ALA A 200 -11.44 0.62 6.09
C ALA A 200 -10.21 1.25 6.78
N PRO A 201 -10.33 2.45 7.42
CA PRO A 201 -9.18 3.15 8.03
C PRO A 201 -8.37 2.31 9.03
N TYR A 202 -9.00 1.33 9.67
CA TYR A 202 -8.31 0.45 10.61
C TYR A 202 -7.33 -0.52 9.91
N TRP A 203 -7.56 -0.84 8.64
CA TRP A 203 -6.65 -1.64 7.82
C TRP A 203 -5.30 -0.95 7.64
N TYR A 204 -5.29 0.32 7.24
CA TYR A 204 -4.06 1.12 7.09
C TYR A 204 -3.28 1.21 8.41
N TYR A 205 -4.00 1.43 9.53
CA TYR A 205 -3.37 1.42 10.86
C TYR A 205 -2.67 0.09 11.16
N LEU A 206 -3.29 -1.05 10.83
CA LEU A 206 -2.69 -2.37 11.02
C LEU A 206 -1.48 -2.58 10.12
N CYS A 207 -1.55 -2.16 8.86
CA CYS A 207 -0.45 -2.24 7.91
C CYS A 207 0.74 -1.38 8.35
N ASP A 208 0.49 -0.17 8.86
CA ASP A 208 1.52 0.66 9.48
C ASP A 208 2.17 -0.03 10.68
N LYS A 209 1.36 -0.68 11.52
CA LYS A 209 1.78 -1.28 12.80
C LYS A 209 2.57 -2.56 12.63
N TYR A 210 2.15 -3.40 11.71
CA TYR A 210 2.72 -4.74 11.53
C TYR A 210 3.63 -4.88 10.32
N GLY A 211 3.73 -3.83 9.49
CA GLY A 211 4.63 -3.78 8.34
C GLY A 211 4.09 -4.56 7.14
N ILE A 212 3.13 -3.97 6.44
CA ILE A 212 2.65 -4.40 5.12
C ILE A 212 2.77 -3.20 4.19
N TYR A 213 3.40 -3.37 3.03
CA TYR A 213 3.41 -2.36 1.96
C TYR A 213 2.05 -2.34 1.29
N LEU A 214 1.44 -1.16 1.16
CA LEU A 214 0.16 -1.00 0.48
C LEU A 214 0.32 -0.34 -0.89
N GLU A 215 -0.34 -0.92 -1.86
CA GLU A 215 -0.76 -0.27 -3.08
C GLU A 215 -2.22 0.13 -2.89
N ASP A 216 -2.44 1.42 -2.64
CA ASP A 216 -3.76 1.97 -2.35
C ASP A 216 -4.45 2.35 -3.67
N GLU A 217 -5.64 1.83 -3.91
CA GLU A 217 -6.31 1.92 -5.20
C GLU A 217 -7.61 2.70 -5.13
N ALA A 218 -7.77 3.61 -6.09
CA ALA A 218 -9.00 4.38 -6.25
C ALA A 218 -10.16 3.50 -6.74
N ASN A 219 -11.36 3.72 -6.23
CA ASN A 219 -12.56 2.96 -6.57
C ASN A 219 -13.10 3.28 -7.97
N ILE A 220 -12.29 3.01 -8.99
CA ILE A 220 -12.64 3.15 -10.39
C ILE A 220 -12.44 1.81 -11.08
N GLU A 221 -13.54 1.19 -11.49
CA GLU A 221 -13.58 -0.03 -12.28
C GLU A 221 -14.71 0.00 -13.27
N SER A 222 -14.49 -0.53 -14.47
CA SER A 222 -15.50 -0.70 -15.53
C SER A 222 -15.54 -2.11 -16.07
N HIS A 223 -14.48 -2.90 -15.83
CA HIS A 223 -14.29 -4.28 -16.25
C HIS A 223 -14.56 -4.49 -17.76
N GLN A 224 -14.96 -5.69 -18.16
CA GLN A 224 -15.09 -6.12 -19.57
C GLN A 224 -15.98 -5.24 -20.46
N TYR A 225 -16.91 -4.50 -19.89
CA TYR A 225 -17.82 -3.65 -20.69
C TYR A 225 -17.16 -2.35 -21.12
N TYR A 226 -16.17 -1.84 -20.38
CA TYR A 226 -15.68 -0.47 -20.55
C TYR A 226 -14.15 -0.32 -20.41
N TYR A 227 -13.34 -1.37 -20.53
CA TYR A 227 -11.90 -1.18 -20.42
C TYR A 227 -11.16 -0.88 -21.75
N GLY A 228 -11.88 -0.86 -22.88
CA GLY A 228 -11.37 -0.43 -24.18
C GLY A 228 -11.71 1.03 -24.50
N GLN A 229 -11.84 1.33 -25.78
CA GLN A 229 -12.14 2.68 -26.29
C GLN A 229 -13.55 3.18 -25.91
N ALA A 230 -14.48 2.30 -25.61
CA ALA A 230 -15.82 2.65 -25.12
C ALA A 230 -15.86 3.01 -23.62
N SER A 231 -14.71 2.94 -22.94
CA SER A 231 -14.62 3.21 -21.50
C SER A 231 -15.07 4.64 -21.16
N LEU A 232 -15.71 4.77 -19.98
CA LEU A 232 -16.05 6.06 -19.37
C LEU A 232 -14.83 6.95 -19.12
N SER A 233 -13.62 6.36 -19.06
CA SER A 233 -12.37 7.11 -18.90
C SER A 233 -12.04 8.02 -20.09
N HIS A 234 -12.68 7.84 -21.24
CA HIS A 234 -12.61 8.74 -22.40
C HIS A 234 -13.66 9.86 -22.36
N VAL A 235 -14.71 9.73 -21.55
CA VAL A 235 -15.86 10.63 -21.52
C VAL A 235 -15.56 11.84 -20.63
N PRO A 236 -15.53 13.09 -21.17
CA PRO A 236 -15.12 14.28 -20.41
C PRO A 236 -16.01 14.57 -19.19
N GLU A 237 -17.29 14.22 -19.25
CA GLU A 237 -18.26 14.41 -18.17
C GLU A 237 -17.91 13.62 -16.91
N PHE A 238 -17.21 12.49 -17.05
CA PHE A 238 -16.74 11.67 -15.94
C PHE A 238 -15.39 12.10 -15.38
N LYS A 239 -14.68 13.05 -16.01
CA LYS A 239 -13.36 13.51 -15.56
C LYS A 239 -13.34 13.89 -14.08
N ASN A 240 -14.27 14.76 -13.67
CA ASN A 240 -14.30 15.23 -12.29
C ASN A 240 -14.57 14.11 -11.28
N ALA A 241 -15.38 13.12 -11.63
CA ALA A 241 -15.63 11.96 -10.79
C ALA A 241 -14.38 11.07 -10.65
N HIS A 242 -13.65 10.84 -11.77
CA HIS A 242 -12.37 10.09 -11.72
C HIS A 242 -11.34 10.79 -10.84
N VAL A 243 -11.15 12.10 -11.03
CA VAL A 243 -10.19 12.89 -10.23
C VAL A 243 -10.60 12.91 -8.76
N ALA A 244 -11.89 13.11 -8.45
CA ALA A 244 -12.38 13.16 -7.07
C ALA A 244 -12.10 11.84 -6.34
N ARG A 245 -12.42 10.68 -6.92
CA ARG A 245 -12.16 9.35 -6.32
C ARG A 245 -10.68 9.14 -6.00
N ASN A 246 -9.79 9.49 -6.93
CA ASN A 246 -8.35 9.41 -6.71
C ASN A 246 -7.90 10.36 -5.59
N MET A 247 -8.36 11.61 -5.60
CA MET A 247 -7.93 12.58 -4.60
C MET A 247 -8.51 12.33 -3.22
N GLU A 248 -9.74 11.80 -3.11
CA GLU A 248 -10.33 11.38 -1.83
C GLU A 248 -9.52 10.27 -1.17
N MET A 249 -9.08 9.26 -1.94
CA MET A 249 -8.14 8.22 -1.49
C MET A 249 -6.84 8.84 -0.97
N VAL A 250 -6.16 9.65 -1.81
CA VAL A 250 -4.87 10.23 -1.45
C VAL A 250 -4.96 11.13 -0.22
N HIS A 251 -6.00 11.97 -0.12
CA HIS A 251 -6.21 12.82 1.06
C HIS A 251 -6.44 12.00 2.33
N ALA A 252 -7.18 10.89 2.25
CA ALA A 252 -7.47 10.04 3.39
C ALA A 252 -6.24 9.30 3.92
N THR A 253 -5.31 8.89 3.02
CA THR A 253 -4.29 7.90 3.38
C THR A 253 -2.84 8.39 3.22
N VAL A 254 -2.62 9.64 2.79
CA VAL A 254 -1.28 10.20 2.51
C VAL A 254 -0.31 10.13 3.69
N ASN A 255 -0.79 10.15 4.93
CA ASN A 255 0.06 10.10 6.13
C ASN A 255 0.49 8.68 6.52
N HIS A 256 -0.13 7.64 5.94
CA HIS A 256 0.18 6.25 6.25
C HIS A 256 1.53 5.83 5.65
N PRO A 257 2.53 5.43 6.46
CA PRO A 257 3.81 4.99 5.93
C PRO A 257 3.72 3.68 5.14
N SER A 258 2.72 2.86 5.39
CA SER A 258 2.47 1.61 4.66
C SER A 258 2.10 1.85 3.20
N VAL A 259 1.41 2.95 2.87
CA VAL A 259 1.07 3.27 1.48
C VAL A 259 2.33 3.69 0.72
N VAL A 260 2.78 2.88 -0.22
CA VAL A 260 4.04 3.07 -0.96
C VAL A 260 3.85 3.18 -2.48
N ILE A 261 2.64 2.89 -2.97
CA ILE A 261 2.22 3.05 -4.37
C ILE A 261 0.79 3.59 -4.37
N TRP A 262 0.49 4.52 -5.30
CA TRP A 262 -0.85 4.92 -5.67
C TRP A 262 -1.30 4.19 -6.93
N SER A 263 -2.52 3.64 -6.93
CA SER A 263 -3.16 3.05 -8.10
C SER A 263 -4.38 3.85 -8.54
N LEU A 264 -4.42 4.19 -9.83
CA LEU A 264 -5.50 5.05 -10.37
C LEU A 264 -6.85 4.35 -10.46
N GLY A 265 -6.87 3.03 -10.39
CA GLY A 265 -8.07 2.20 -10.54
C GLY A 265 -7.76 0.87 -11.20
N ASN A 266 -8.78 0.11 -11.53
CA ASN A 266 -8.70 -1.20 -12.15
C ASN A 266 -9.54 -1.28 -13.42
N GLU A 267 -9.01 -1.91 -14.47
CA GLU A 267 -9.71 -2.34 -15.70
C GLU A 267 -10.74 -1.34 -16.25
N ALA A 268 -10.42 -0.06 -16.26
CA ALA A 268 -11.32 1.02 -16.62
C ALA A 268 -10.92 1.75 -17.90
N GLY A 269 -10.13 1.12 -18.77
CA GLY A 269 -9.71 1.62 -20.07
C GLY A 269 -8.58 2.66 -20.00
N PRO A 270 -7.96 2.98 -21.15
CA PRO A 270 -6.76 3.81 -21.22
C PRO A 270 -7.06 5.33 -21.37
N GLY A 271 -8.25 5.77 -20.96
CA GLY A 271 -8.77 7.10 -21.32
C GLY A 271 -8.03 8.26 -20.66
N LYS A 272 -8.15 9.42 -21.29
CA LYS A 272 -7.47 10.66 -20.88
C LYS A 272 -7.88 11.18 -19.50
N ASN A 273 -9.02 10.75 -18.94
CA ASN A 273 -9.38 11.12 -17.56
C ASN A 273 -8.35 10.64 -16.55
N PHE A 274 -7.67 9.52 -16.80
CA PHE A 274 -6.59 9.03 -15.95
C PHE A 274 -5.32 9.89 -16.02
N VAL A 275 -5.08 10.62 -17.12
CA VAL A 275 -4.01 11.63 -17.19
C VAL A 275 -4.28 12.73 -16.17
N GLU A 276 -5.53 13.18 -16.07
CA GLU A 276 -5.94 14.21 -15.10
C GLU A 276 -5.83 13.68 -13.64
N CYS A 277 -6.16 12.40 -13.40
CA CYS A 277 -5.98 11.76 -12.10
C CYS A 277 -4.49 11.75 -11.70
N TYR A 278 -3.61 11.28 -12.59
CA TYR A 278 -2.17 11.28 -12.38
C TYR A 278 -1.64 12.69 -12.07
N ASN A 279 -2.01 13.68 -12.87
CA ASN A 279 -1.58 15.06 -12.68
C ASN A 279 -2.04 15.61 -11.32
N ALA A 280 -3.28 15.34 -10.92
CA ALA A 280 -3.83 15.78 -9.64
C ALA A 280 -3.08 15.13 -8.45
N ILE A 281 -2.81 13.83 -8.51
CA ILE A 281 -2.01 13.14 -7.48
C ILE A 281 -0.60 13.75 -7.39
N LYS A 282 0.10 13.89 -8.52
CA LYS A 282 1.48 14.40 -8.54
C LYS A 282 1.58 15.87 -8.12
N ALA A 283 0.52 16.66 -8.32
CA ALA A 283 0.46 18.03 -7.80
C ALA A 283 0.32 18.08 -6.27
N TYR A 284 -0.25 17.03 -5.66
CA TYR A 284 -0.45 16.95 -4.22
C TYR A 284 0.64 16.13 -3.51
N ASP A 285 1.01 14.96 -4.05
CA ASP A 285 2.02 14.04 -3.47
C ASP A 285 3.00 13.55 -4.54
N THR A 286 4.27 13.91 -4.39
CA THR A 286 5.37 13.43 -5.24
C THR A 286 6.21 12.36 -4.55
N SER A 287 5.88 11.99 -3.31
CA SER A 287 6.69 11.07 -2.49
C SER A 287 6.48 9.60 -2.81
N ARG A 288 5.50 9.29 -3.65
CA ARG A 288 5.14 7.93 -4.06
C ARG A 288 4.97 7.84 -5.56
N PRO A 289 5.30 6.69 -6.19
CA PRO A 289 4.96 6.43 -7.57
C PRO A 289 3.47 6.13 -7.73
N VAL A 290 3.02 6.34 -8.95
CA VAL A 290 1.65 6.03 -9.40
C VAL A 290 1.72 4.92 -10.43
N GLN A 291 0.84 3.94 -10.34
CA GLN A 291 0.65 2.88 -11.33
C GLN A 291 -0.77 2.87 -11.91
N TYR A 292 -0.92 2.31 -13.08
CA TYR A 292 -2.19 1.95 -13.72
C TYR A 292 -1.94 0.97 -14.87
N GLU A 293 -2.46 -0.24 -14.77
CA GLU A 293 -2.11 -1.36 -15.68
C GLU A 293 -2.66 -1.18 -17.10
N ARG A 294 -3.72 -0.40 -17.30
CA ARG A 294 -4.31 -0.17 -18.64
C ARG A 294 -3.66 0.96 -19.42
N ASN A 295 -2.82 1.78 -18.78
CA ASN A 295 -2.08 2.83 -19.47
C ASN A 295 -0.76 3.16 -18.74
N ASN A 296 0.27 2.34 -18.98
CA ASN A 296 1.58 2.51 -18.37
C ASN A 296 2.31 3.78 -18.84
N GLU A 297 1.94 4.36 -19.99
CA GLU A 297 2.63 5.53 -20.54
C GLU A 297 2.47 6.77 -19.65
N ILE A 298 1.29 6.92 -19.03
CA ILE A 298 0.95 8.14 -18.28
C ILE A 298 1.43 8.10 -16.81
N VAL A 299 1.87 6.95 -16.31
CA VAL A 299 2.22 6.74 -14.88
C VAL A 299 3.71 6.51 -14.66
N ASP A 300 4.17 6.39 -13.41
CA ASP A 300 5.58 6.36 -13.07
C ASP A 300 6.24 4.99 -13.33
N MET A 301 5.48 3.91 -13.35
CA MET A 301 5.98 2.53 -13.40
C MET A 301 5.12 1.65 -14.31
N GLY A 302 5.67 0.51 -14.72
CA GLY A 302 4.94 -0.49 -15.49
C GLY A 302 4.10 -1.40 -14.61
N SER A 303 2.97 -1.86 -15.15
CA SER A 303 2.14 -2.88 -14.53
C SER A 303 1.38 -3.67 -15.58
N ASN A 304 1.01 -4.90 -15.25
CA ASN A 304 0.13 -5.75 -16.05
C ASN A 304 -0.58 -6.76 -15.14
N GLN A 305 -1.62 -7.36 -15.68
CA GLN A 305 -2.35 -8.46 -15.06
C GLN A 305 -2.08 -9.76 -15.82
N TYR A 306 -1.90 -10.85 -15.07
CA TYR A 306 -1.75 -12.21 -15.56
C TYR A 306 -0.71 -12.42 -16.69
N PRO A 307 0.51 -11.85 -16.60
CA PRO A 307 1.54 -12.22 -17.53
C PRO A 307 1.85 -13.71 -17.38
N SER A 308 2.09 -14.40 -18.49
CA SER A 308 2.60 -15.77 -18.45
C SER A 308 4.03 -15.81 -17.87
N ILE A 309 4.53 -17.00 -17.47
CA ILE A 309 5.92 -17.14 -17.00
C ILE A 309 6.91 -16.66 -18.07
N VAL A 310 6.67 -16.95 -19.34
CA VAL A 310 7.52 -16.49 -20.46
C VAL A 310 7.51 -14.98 -20.58
N GLN A 311 6.33 -14.33 -20.44
CA GLN A 311 6.24 -12.88 -20.42
C GLN A 311 6.92 -12.27 -19.19
N THR A 312 6.80 -12.93 -18.02
CA THR A 312 7.49 -12.48 -16.79
C THR A 312 9.01 -12.56 -16.96
N GLN A 313 9.53 -13.61 -17.59
CA GLN A 313 10.95 -13.73 -17.94
C GLN A 313 11.40 -12.66 -18.95
N ASP A 314 10.57 -12.34 -19.94
CA ASP A 314 10.83 -11.26 -20.88
C ASP A 314 10.88 -9.90 -20.20
N ILE A 315 9.93 -9.60 -19.30
CA ILE A 315 9.95 -8.39 -18.46
C ILE A 315 11.23 -8.37 -17.61
N ALA A 316 11.58 -9.47 -16.96
CA ALA A 316 12.77 -9.60 -16.13
C ALA A 316 14.08 -9.35 -16.89
N SER A 317 14.11 -9.58 -18.20
CA SER A 317 15.30 -9.31 -19.03
C SER A 317 15.69 -7.82 -19.06
N GLY A 318 14.74 -6.92 -18.83
CA GLY A 318 14.96 -5.47 -18.90
C GLY A 318 15.22 -4.93 -20.31
N THR A 319 15.14 -5.78 -21.35
CA THR A 319 15.56 -5.42 -22.73
C THR A 319 14.39 -5.08 -23.65
N ASN A 320 13.18 -5.49 -23.29
CA ASN A 320 11.99 -5.25 -24.11
C ASN A 320 11.48 -3.82 -23.95
N PRO A 321 11.53 -2.98 -25.01
CA PRO A 321 11.17 -1.57 -24.95
C PRO A 321 9.66 -1.32 -24.77
N TYR A 322 8.82 -2.35 -24.89
CA TYR A 322 7.38 -2.23 -24.66
C TYR A 322 7.01 -2.13 -23.19
N TYR A 323 7.92 -2.53 -22.28
CA TYR A 323 7.67 -2.46 -20.84
C TYR A 323 8.28 -1.21 -20.23
N LYS A 324 7.52 -0.59 -19.33
CA LYS A 324 8.01 0.50 -18.50
C LYS A 324 8.55 -0.06 -17.18
N TYR A 325 9.65 0.46 -16.71
CA TYR A 325 10.29 0.02 -15.49
C TYR A 325 10.32 1.11 -14.41
N PRO A 326 10.38 0.76 -13.11
CA PRO A 326 10.26 -0.61 -12.57
C PRO A 326 8.88 -1.22 -12.89
N PHE A 327 8.77 -2.53 -12.81
CA PHE A 327 7.54 -3.24 -13.16
C PHE A 327 6.94 -3.94 -11.93
N HIS A 328 5.62 -3.83 -11.77
CA HIS A 328 4.83 -4.52 -10.76
C HIS A 328 3.74 -5.35 -11.43
N ILE A 329 3.53 -6.59 -10.97
CA ILE A 329 2.45 -7.43 -11.48
C ILE A 329 1.23 -7.23 -10.58
N SER A 330 0.27 -6.38 -10.99
CA SER A 330 -0.89 -6.05 -10.17
C SER A 330 -1.79 -7.24 -9.87
N GLU A 331 -1.84 -8.23 -10.79
CA GLU A 331 -2.57 -9.49 -10.58
C GLU A 331 -1.86 -10.63 -11.28
N TYR A 332 -1.71 -11.79 -10.59
CA TYR A 332 -1.20 -13.03 -11.19
C TYR A 332 -1.61 -14.24 -10.35
N ALA A 333 -1.30 -15.44 -10.85
CA ALA A 333 -1.50 -16.70 -10.15
C ALA A 333 -2.93 -16.85 -9.58
N HIS A 334 -3.95 -16.59 -10.41
CA HIS A 334 -5.37 -16.65 -10.06
C HIS A 334 -5.71 -17.95 -9.32
N SER A 335 -6.08 -17.88 -8.05
CA SER A 335 -6.09 -19.00 -7.10
C SER A 335 -7.39 -19.82 -7.10
N MET A 336 -8.17 -19.76 -8.18
CA MET A 336 -9.41 -20.51 -8.32
C MET A 336 -9.16 -22.01 -8.53
N GLY A 337 -9.95 -22.87 -7.87
CA GLY A 337 -9.86 -24.32 -8.03
C GLY A 337 -8.55 -24.89 -7.50
N ASN A 338 -7.83 -25.62 -8.35
CA ASN A 338 -6.54 -26.25 -8.03
C ASN A 338 -5.31 -25.41 -8.43
N ALA A 339 -5.50 -24.13 -8.80
CA ALA A 339 -4.35 -23.24 -8.95
C ALA A 339 -3.73 -23.08 -7.54
N ILE A 340 -2.53 -22.64 -7.41
CA ILE A 340 -1.61 -21.80 -8.15
C ILE A 340 -0.36 -22.62 -8.54
N GLY A 341 -0.38 -23.31 -9.64
CA GLY A 341 0.82 -24.03 -10.10
C GLY A 341 1.92 -23.08 -10.56
N ASN A 342 3.16 -23.56 -10.47
CA ASN A 342 4.33 -22.86 -11.00
C ASN A 342 4.63 -21.49 -10.37
N LEU A 343 4.17 -21.21 -9.14
CA LEU A 343 4.47 -19.95 -8.47
C LEU A 343 5.98 -19.73 -8.29
N VAL A 344 6.73 -20.80 -8.07
CA VAL A 344 8.20 -20.76 -7.96
C VAL A 344 8.85 -20.25 -9.25
N ASP A 345 8.35 -20.62 -10.43
CA ASP A 345 8.92 -20.20 -11.72
C ASP A 345 8.72 -18.69 -11.96
N TYR A 346 7.60 -18.12 -11.50
CA TYR A 346 7.41 -16.66 -11.48
C TYR A 346 8.45 -15.99 -10.57
N TRP A 347 8.66 -16.56 -9.38
CA TRP A 347 9.57 -15.95 -8.39
C TRP A 347 11.03 -16.13 -8.74
N ASP A 348 11.41 -17.20 -9.44
CA ASP A 348 12.75 -17.34 -10.02
C ASP A 348 13.04 -16.20 -11.03
N ALA A 349 12.07 -15.84 -11.86
CA ALA A 349 12.19 -14.70 -12.76
C ALA A 349 12.21 -13.35 -12.02
N ILE A 350 11.30 -13.15 -11.05
CA ILE A 350 11.19 -11.90 -10.26
C ILE A 350 12.46 -11.66 -9.43
N GLU A 351 13.02 -12.71 -8.82
CA GLU A 351 14.21 -12.62 -7.96
C GLU A 351 15.52 -12.58 -8.75
N SER A 352 15.51 -12.79 -10.07
CA SER A 352 16.70 -12.72 -10.92
C SER A 352 17.12 -11.30 -11.32
N THR A 353 16.34 -10.28 -10.97
CA THR A 353 16.54 -8.90 -11.47
C THR A 353 15.88 -7.87 -10.56
N ASN A 354 16.26 -6.60 -10.67
CA ASN A 354 15.56 -5.48 -10.03
C ASN A 354 14.58 -4.75 -10.96
N PHE A 355 14.39 -5.19 -12.21
CA PHE A 355 13.37 -4.66 -13.11
C PHE A 355 11.95 -4.94 -12.63
N ILE A 356 11.70 -6.13 -12.02
CA ILE A 356 10.41 -6.50 -11.44
C ILE A 356 10.50 -6.41 -9.93
N MET A 357 9.66 -5.58 -9.35
CA MET A 357 9.61 -5.38 -7.90
C MET A 357 8.71 -6.37 -7.17
N GLY A 358 8.00 -7.24 -7.88
CA GLY A 358 7.10 -8.25 -7.32
C GLY A 358 5.72 -8.22 -7.95
N GLY A 359 4.73 -8.70 -7.20
CA GLY A 359 3.34 -8.72 -7.66
C GLY A 359 2.36 -9.16 -6.57
N ALA A 360 1.07 -9.01 -6.86
CA ALA A 360 -0.03 -9.37 -5.98
C ALA A 360 -0.84 -10.55 -6.55
N ILE A 361 -0.86 -11.68 -5.84
CA ILE A 361 -1.65 -12.86 -6.21
C ILE A 361 -3.14 -12.52 -6.19
N TRP A 362 -3.92 -12.95 -7.16
CA TRP A 362 -5.36 -12.89 -7.16
C TRP A 362 -5.95 -14.17 -6.58
N ASP A 363 -6.58 -14.21 -5.37
CA ASP A 363 -6.54 -13.12 -4.40
C ASP A 363 -6.35 -13.68 -2.96
N TRP A 364 -6.62 -12.88 -1.94
CA TRP A 364 -6.39 -13.25 -0.55
C TRP A 364 -7.43 -14.22 -0.02
N VAL A 365 -8.73 -13.94 -0.18
CA VAL A 365 -9.81 -14.70 0.44
C VAL A 365 -10.92 -15.04 -0.55
N ASP A 366 -11.41 -16.29 -0.54
CA ASP A 366 -12.61 -16.66 -1.28
C ASP A 366 -13.77 -15.74 -0.88
N GLN A 367 -14.43 -15.11 -1.84
CA GLN A 367 -15.44 -14.07 -1.61
C GLN A 367 -16.86 -14.65 -1.51
N ALA A 368 -17.04 -15.74 -0.76
CA ALA A 368 -18.34 -16.33 -0.49
C ALA A 368 -18.96 -15.80 0.82
N ILE A 369 -20.27 -15.89 0.90
CA ILE A 369 -21.05 -15.60 2.11
C ILE A 369 -21.76 -16.86 2.61
N TYR A 370 -22.24 -16.85 3.85
CA TYR A 370 -22.98 -17.99 4.37
C TYR A 370 -24.33 -18.15 3.70
N GLY A 371 -24.55 -19.34 3.08
CA GLY A 371 -25.84 -19.86 2.70
C GLY A 371 -26.30 -20.96 3.65
N TYR A 372 -27.59 -21.25 3.68
CA TYR A 372 -28.19 -22.31 4.47
C TYR A 372 -29.14 -23.15 3.61
N ASP A 373 -28.93 -24.45 3.59
CA ASP A 373 -29.84 -25.35 2.90
C ASP A 373 -31.23 -25.28 3.54
N ALA A 374 -32.24 -25.03 2.73
CA ALA A 374 -33.62 -24.79 3.21
C ALA A 374 -34.28 -26.04 3.86
N LYS A 375 -33.76 -27.26 3.56
CA LYS A 375 -34.33 -28.52 4.04
C LYS A 375 -33.61 -29.05 5.27
N THR A 376 -32.25 -28.97 5.24
CA THR A 376 -31.40 -29.52 6.31
C THR A 376 -30.96 -28.48 7.32
N GLY A 377 -31.00 -27.19 6.98
CA GLY A 377 -30.44 -26.12 7.80
C GLY A 377 -28.90 -26.10 7.81
N GLU A 378 -28.26 -26.95 7.02
CA GLU A 378 -26.79 -26.99 6.92
C GLU A 378 -26.25 -25.74 6.29
N ARG A 379 -25.15 -25.24 6.85
CA ARG A 379 -24.46 -24.05 6.36
C ARG A 379 -23.48 -24.43 5.25
N PHE A 380 -23.47 -23.63 4.18
CA PHE A 380 -22.52 -23.76 3.08
C PHE A 380 -21.94 -22.41 2.67
N TRP A 381 -20.91 -22.42 1.84
CA TRP A 381 -20.35 -21.21 1.21
C TRP A 381 -21.17 -20.88 -0.04
N GLY A 382 -21.98 -19.85 0.04
CA GLY A 382 -22.82 -19.41 -1.07
C GLY A 382 -22.11 -18.38 -1.95
N TYR A 383 -22.24 -18.55 -3.27
CA TYR A 383 -21.68 -17.67 -4.27
C TYR A 383 -22.42 -17.84 -5.62
N GLY A 384 -22.15 -16.93 -6.58
CA GLY A 384 -22.75 -17.00 -7.91
C GLY A 384 -24.27 -17.13 -7.85
N GLY A 385 -24.83 -18.16 -8.48
CA GLY A 385 -26.28 -18.40 -8.59
C GLY A 385 -27.00 -18.86 -7.33
N ASP A 386 -26.31 -19.07 -6.19
CA ASP A 386 -26.90 -19.63 -4.96
C ASP A 386 -27.95 -18.71 -4.31
N PHE A 387 -27.97 -17.41 -4.64
CA PHE A 387 -28.83 -16.40 -4.03
C PHE A 387 -29.84 -15.77 -4.99
N GLY A 388 -30.11 -16.39 -6.11
CA GLY A 388 -31.01 -15.84 -7.12
C GLY A 388 -31.87 -16.88 -7.79
N ASP A 389 -32.69 -16.42 -8.74
CA ASP A 389 -33.39 -17.31 -9.63
C ASP A 389 -32.42 -17.93 -10.65
N ASP A 390 -32.61 -19.18 -11.05
CA ASP A 390 -31.74 -19.94 -11.96
C ASP A 390 -31.48 -19.28 -13.32
N ASN A 391 -32.33 -18.34 -13.71
CA ASN A 391 -32.23 -17.60 -14.97
C ASN A 391 -31.53 -16.24 -14.87
N LYS A 392 -31.01 -15.86 -13.69
CA LYS A 392 -30.26 -14.62 -13.53
C LYS A 392 -28.81 -14.83 -13.93
N PRO A 393 -28.22 -13.94 -14.74
CA PRO A 393 -26.79 -14.01 -15.05
C PRO A 393 -25.94 -13.96 -13.79
N ASN A 394 -24.95 -14.84 -13.70
CA ASN A 394 -23.95 -14.86 -12.63
C ASN A 394 -22.65 -15.51 -13.16
N ASP A 395 -21.53 -15.29 -12.46
CA ASP A 395 -20.23 -15.81 -12.85
C ASP A 395 -19.84 -17.10 -12.12
N GLY A 396 -20.82 -17.78 -11.47
CA GLY A 396 -20.59 -19.05 -10.78
C GLY A 396 -19.51 -18.94 -9.71
N MET A 397 -18.51 -19.84 -9.79
CA MET A 397 -17.43 -19.91 -8.82
C MET A 397 -16.29 -18.89 -9.03
N PHE A 398 -16.44 -17.90 -9.90
CA PHE A 398 -15.36 -17.00 -10.29
C PHE A 398 -14.81 -16.14 -9.12
N CYS A 399 -15.60 -15.91 -8.09
CA CYS A 399 -15.17 -15.22 -6.87
C CYS A 399 -14.55 -16.16 -5.79
N MET A 400 -14.44 -17.47 -6.07
CA MET A 400 -13.80 -18.46 -5.18
C MET A 400 -12.32 -18.63 -5.54
N ASN A 401 -11.58 -17.54 -5.48
CA ASN A 401 -10.23 -17.37 -6.03
C ASN A 401 -9.18 -16.98 -4.96
N GLY A 402 -9.54 -17.05 -3.68
CA GLY A 402 -8.64 -16.77 -2.57
C GLY A 402 -7.62 -17.89 -2.29
N VAL A 403 -6.50 -17.53 -1.69
CA VAL A 403 -5.56 -18.50 -1.07
C VAL A 403 -6.07 -18.96 0.30
N MET A 404 -7.06 -18.25 0.85
CA MET A 404 -7.78 -18.57 2.09
C MET A 404 -9.25 -18.84 1.79
N ARG A 405 -9.91 -19.67 2.65
CA ARG A 405 -11.37 -19.79 2.64
C ARG A 405 -12.03 -18.54 3.24
N PRO A 406 -13.35 -18.35 3.04
CA PRO A 406 -14.06 -17.17 3.54
C PRO A 406 -13.94 -16.95 5.06
N ASP A 407 -13.74 -18.00 5.84
CA ASP A 407 -13.53 -17.96 7.30
C ASP A 407 -12.08 -17.77 7.73
N LEU A 408 -11.21 -17.47 6.76
CA LEU A 408 -9.76 -17.37 6.94
C LEU A 408 -9.09 -18.71 7.35
N THR A 409 -9.67 -19.84 6.95
CA THR A 409 -8.98 -21.13 7.03
C THR A 409 -8.04 -21.27 5.82
N PRO A 410 -6.75 -21.59 6.03
CA PRO A 410 -5.80 -21.74 4.92
C PRO A 410 -6.20 -22.83 3.92
N LYS A 411 -6.11 -22.54 2.63
CA LYS A 411 -6.17 -23.50 1.54
C LYS A 411 -4.76 -24.03 1.25
N ALA A 412 -4.62 -25.06 0.40
CA ALA A 412 -3.33 -25.58 -0.02
C ALA A 412 -2.45 -24.50 -0.66
N GLN A 413 -3.06 -23.60 -1.41
CA GLN A 413 -2.43 -22.45 -2.06
C GLN A 413 -1.68 -21.54 -1.07
N TYR A 414 -2.23 -21.32 0.11
CA TYR A 414 -1.56 -20.51 1.15
C TYR A 414 -0.20 -21.08 1.56
N PHE A 415 -0.07 -22.41 1.64
CA PHE A 415 1.18 -23.05 2.01
C PHE A 415 2.22 -22.97 0.89
N GLU A 416 1.78 -23.02 -0.37
CA GLU A 416 2.63 -22.76 -1.53
C GLU A 416 3.15 -21.31 -1.51
N VAL A 417 2.26 -20.32 -1.34
CA VAL A 417 2.63 -18.92 -1.19
C VAL A 417 3.64 -18.74 -0.05
N LYS A 418 3.35 -19.29 1.12
CA LYS A 418 4.24 -19.22 2.29
C LYS A 418 5.64 -19.76 1.99
N LYS A 419 5.73 -20.86 1.24
CA LYS A 419 7.00 -21.48 0.84
C LYS A 419 7.78 -20.61 -0.13
N VAL A 420 7.12 -20.14 -1.19
CA VAL A 420 7.77 -19.34 -2.24
C VAL A 420 8.18 -17.97 -1.72
N TYR A 421 7.36 -17.35 -0.86
CA TYR A 421 7.61 -16.01 -0.28
C TYR A 421 8.57 -16.01 0.92
N GLN A 422 9.13 -17.15 1.31
CA GLN A 422 9.99 -17.23 2.50
C GLN A 422 11.17 -16.26 2.45
N ASN A 423 11.52 -15.71 3.63
CA ASN A 423 12.62 -14.74 3.77
C ASN A 423 14.00 -15.39 3.99
N VAL A 424 14.06 -16.72 4.00
CA VAL A 424 15.28 -17.48 4.14
C VAL A 424 15.46 -18.36 2.92
N GLY A 425 16.52 -18.13 2.16
CA GLY A 425 16.92 -19.01 1.07
C GLY A 425 17.77 -20.16 1.57
N VAL A 426 17.57 -21.34 1.00
CA VAL A 426 18.38 -22.54 1.29
C VAL A 426 18.79 -23.18 -0.03
N LYS A 427 20.08 -23.39 -0.21
CA LYS A 427 20.65 -23.97 -1.42
C LYS A 427 21.59 -25.12 -1.07
N ALA A 428 21.49 -26.22 -1.82
CA ALA A 428 22.43 -27.30 -1.72
C ALA A 428 23.79 -26.90 -2.30
N VAL A 429 24.88 -27.10 -1.57
CA VAL A 429 26.27 -26.87 -2.02
C VAL A 429 26.94 -28.21 -2.31
N ASP A 430 27.06 -29.09 -1.31
CA ASP A 430 27.54 -30.45 -1.44
C ASP A 430 26.80 -31.35 -0.44
N LEU A 431 25.72 -31.95 -0.88
CA LEU A 431 24.88 -32.81 -0.04
C LEU A 431 25.60 -34.04 0.48
N LYS A 432 26.63 -34.54 -0.23
CA LYS A 432 27.43 -35.70 0.21
C LYS A 432 28.30 -35.33 1.41
N LYS A 433 28.70 -34.06 1.52
CA LYS A 433 29.44 -33.53 2.67
C LYS A 433 28.55 -32.85 3.69
N GLY A 434 27.22 -32.86 3.52
CA GLY A 434 26.28 -32.20 4.38
C GLY A 434 26.37 -30.67 4.32
N GLN A 435 26.80 -30.11 3.20
CA GLN A 435 26.98 -28.67 3.02
C GLN A 435 25.77 -28.05 2.34
N ILE A 436 25.18 -27.07 3.01
CA ILE A 436 24.10 -26.21 2.50
C ILE A 436 24.47 -24.75 2.68
N GLU A 437 23.99 -23.90 1.81
CA GLU A 437 24.05 -22.46 1.94
C GLU A 437 22.71 -21.95 2.44
N ILE A 438 22.75 -21.07 3.47
CA ILE A 438 21.57 -20.36 3.97
C ILE A 438 21.82 -18.90 3.78
N PHE A 439 20.90 -18.20 3.11
CA PHE A 439 21.05 -16.78 2.83
C PHE A 439 19.79 -15.99 3.21
N ASN A 440 20.04 -14.73 3.61
CA ASN A 440 19.04 -13.78 4.02
C ASN A 440 18.38 -13.12 2.79
N LYS A 441 17.07 -13.20 2.68
CA LYS A 441 16.27 -12.50 1.67
C LYS A 441 15.57 -11.25 2.22
N ASN A 442 15.82 -10.89 3.48
CA ASN A 442 15.40 -9.60 4.03
C ASN A 442 16.33 -8.49 3.53
N TYR A 443 15.80 -7.29 3.40
CA TYR A 443 16.54 -6.12 2.91
C TYR A 443 17.08 -5.26 4.06
N PHE A 444 16.39 -5.21 5.19
CA PHE A 444 16.68 -4.31 6.30
C PHE A 444 17.09 -5.05 7.57
N GLU A 445 16.56 -6.24 7.81
CA GLU A 445 16.80 -7.00 9.02
C GLU A 445 17.71 -8.22 8.80
N PRO A 446 18.63 -8.49 9.75
CA PRO A 446 19.43 -9.73 9.70
C PRO A 446 18.56 -10.94 10.06
N LEU A 447 19.01 -12.14 9.67
CA LEU A 447 18.40 -13.38 10.12
C LEU A 447 18.64 -13.57 11.62
N ARG A 448 17.56 -13.70 12.38
CA ARG A 448 17.58 -13.94 13.84
C ARG A 448 16.95 -15.28 14.20
N TYR A 449 17.14 -16.28 13.34
CA TYR A 449 16.53 -17.61 13.50
C TYR A 449 17.56 -18.63 14.03
N GLN A 450 17.07 -19.54 14.85
CA GLN A 450 17.82 -20.76 15.20
C GLN A 450 17.62 -21.79 14.09
N ILE A 451 18.72 -22.33 13.59
CA ILE A 451 18.69 -23.41 12.60
C ILE A 451 18.66 -24.72 13.36
N VAL A 452 17.66 -25.55 13.06
CA VAL A 452 17.50 -26.88 13.62
C VAL A 452 17.46 -27.86 12.45
N TRP A 453 18.33 -28.86 12.46
CA TRP A 453 18.41 -29.92 11.43
C TRP A 453 18.38 -31.31 12.07
#